data_ba54b946ff4ad25df795466bdee16ac4
#
_entry.id   ba54b946ff4ad25df795466bdee16ac4
#
_cell.length_a   1.000
_cell.length_b   1.000
_cell.length_c   1.000
_cell.angle_alpha   90.00
_cell.angle_beta   90.00
_cell.angle_gamma   90.00
#
_symmetry.space_group_name_H-M   'P 1'
#
loop_
_entity.id
_entity.type
_entity.pdbx_description
1 polymer ?
#
loop_
_entity_poly.entity_id
_entity_poly.type
_entity_poly.pdbx_seq_one_letter_code
_entity_poly.pdbx_strand_id
1 'polypeptide(L)'
;MQTEMNSMRAFILLSFSILFVLPISTARAADDGCEGSGEYSYICGLASAEDLVLVPGTKWVIASGFSGSVSLYLIDSEQKTWSNFYPAREPRALQDMEVYGACPGSPNPNQFVAHGLHIRPGAGAHSTLYVVGHGEREAIEVFDVDASSDVPVLTWTGCVMMPDGMQANSVTSLSDGALLATIPLYSGVLINEALAGRPTGAVYGWSFGDENFTKIEGTEMPYANGIEVSDDGREFYVASSGLQKVLAFSNSNPARLLRSSETFSIIPDNLHKGRNGDLITAGLAIVDTVCGDVSLSLEFDLEVFASCPRPFTVLAVDPQSMQTSVLASSPAQEHFSNITMALEVGGELWIGTFAGDRIAYRTHKQIGN
;
A
#
# COMPACT_ATOMS: atom_id res chain seq x y z
N MET A 1 -54.84 -15.17 -76.40
CA MET A 1 -53.72 -14.26 -76.52
C MET A 1 -52.62 -14.77 -75.58
N GLN A 2 -51.62 -15.23 -76.19
CA GLN A 2 -50.47 -15.99 -75.79
C GLN A 2 -49.88 -15.58 -74.45
N THR A 3 -49.53 -16.60 -73.66
CA THR A 3 -48.65 -16.52 -72.50
C THR A 3 -47.65 -17.66 -72.53
N GLU A 4 -46.40 -17.34 -72.68
CA GLU A 4 -45.34 -18.26 -72.66
C GLU A 4 -44.94 -18.58 -71.22
N MET A 5 -44.71 -19.86 -71.04
CA MET A 5 -44.21 -20.49 -69.80
C MET A 5 -42.72 -20.65 -69.93
N ASN A 6 -41.93 -19.95 -69.07
CA ASN A 6 -40.49 -20.17 -69.00
C ASN A 6 -40.10 -20.85 -67.70
N SER A 7 -39.52 -22.01 -67.89
CA SER A 7 -38.90 -22.90 -66.89
C SER A 7 -37.64 -22.25 -66.26
N MET A 8 -37.61 -22.15 -64.96
CA MET A 8 -36.41 -21.71 -64.24
C MET A 8 -35.79 -22.88 -63.50
N ARG A 9 -34.66 -23.28 -63.95
CA ARG A 9 -33.78 -24.31 -63.32
C ARG A 9 -33.13 -23.70 -62.09
N ALA A 10 -33.31 -24.34 -60.93
CA ALA A 10 -32.63 -23.99 -59.69
C ALA A 10 -31.19 -24.49 -59.73
N PHE A 11 -30.21 -23.57 -59.63
CA PHE A 11 -28.81 -23.90 -59.36
C PHE A 11 -28.60 -23.84 -57.86
N ILE A 12 -28.29 -24.98 -57.26
CA ILE A 12 -27.85 -25.03 -55.85
C ILE A 12 -26.37 -24.71 -55.84
N LEU A 13 -26.01 -23.51 -55.35
CA LEU A 13 -24.63 -23.14 -55.04
C LEU A 13 -24.36 -23.55 -53.60
N LEU A 14 -23.54 -24.61 -53.42
CA LEU A 14 -22.95 -24.93 -52.13
C LEU A 14 -21.83 -23.91 -51.84
N SER A 15 -22.09 -22.97 -50.94
CA SER A 15 -21.08 -22.09 -50.41
C SER A 15 -20.30 -22.82 -49.31
N PHE A 16 -19.07 -23.21 -49.59
CA PHE A 16 -18.11 -23.65 -48.59
C PHE A 16 -17.57 -22.42 -47.86
N SER A 17 -18.08 -22.15 -46.68
CA SER A 17 -17.48 -21.15 -45.75
C SER A 17 -16.24 -21.75 -45.10
N ILE A 18 -15.08 -21.36 -45.60
CA ILE A 18 -13.79 -21.64 -44.93
C ILE A 18 -13.71 -20.67 -43.77
N LEU A 19 -13.91 -21.17 -42.54
CA LEU A 19 -13.61 -20.44 -41.31
C LEU A 19 -12.08 -20.31 -41.21
N PHE A 20 -11.55 -19.14 -41.56
CA PHE A 20 -10.20 -18.73 -41.20
C PHE A 20 -10.16 -18.46 -39.71
N VAL A 21 -9.71 -19.43 -38.93
CA VAL A 21 -9.30 -19.19 -37.52
C VAL A 21 -7.95 -18.49 -37.61
N LEU A 22 -7.99 -17.15 -37.53
CA LEU A 22 -6.77 -16.38 -37.31
C LEU A 22 -6.30 -16.69 -35.88
N PRO A 23 -5.02 -17.09 -35.69
CA PRO A 23 -4.47 -17.19 -34.37
C PRO A 23 -4.50 -15.79 -33.76
N ILE A 24 -5.19 -15.62 -32.62
CA ILE A 24 -5.07 -14.43 -31.80
C ILE A 24 -3.64 -14.51 -31.23
N SER A 25 -2.71 -13.90 -31.93
CA SER A 25 -1.41 -13.55 -31.35
C SER A 25 -1.71 -12.53 -30.25
N THR A 26 -1.78 -13.00 -29.01
CA THR A 26 -1.55 -12.14 -27.88
C THR A 26 -0.12 -11.63 -28.02
N ALA A 27 0.02 -10.45 -28.62
CA ALA A 27 1.26 -9.70 -28.55
C ALA A 27 1.50 -9.46 -27.05
N ARG A 28 2.33 -10.31 -26.42
CA ARG A 28 3.01 -9.95 -25.19
C ARG A 28 3.83 -8.73 -25.58
N ALA A 29 3.46 -7.55 -25.03
CA ALA A 29 4.37 -6.41 -25.05
C ALA A 29 5.73 -6.95 -24.58
N ALA A 30 6.78 -6.66 -25.32
CA ALA A 30 8.13 -6.98 -24.93
C ALA A 30 8.31 -6.37 -23.53
N ASP A 31 8.57 -7.21 -22.55
CA ASP A 31 8.74 -6.85 -21.15
C ASP A 31 10.18 -6.31 -21.02
N ASP A 32 10.38 -5.08 -21.49
CA ASP A 32 11.66 -4.38 -21.36
C ASP A 32 11.90 -4.08 -19.88
N GLY A 33 12.58 -5.01 -19.19
CA GLY A 33 13.14 -4.79 -17.86
C GLY A 33 12.42 -5.43 -16.69
N CYS A 34 11.46 -6.37 -16.88
CA CYS A 34 10.92 -7.18 -15.78
C CYS A 34 11.80 -8.41 -15.44
N GLU A 35 12.96 -8.51 -16.05
CA GLU A 35 13.93 -9.53 -15.66
C GLU A 35 14.52 -9.20 -14.28
N GLY A 36 14.75 -10.24 -13.47
CA GLY A 36 15.33 -10.11 -12.15
C GLY A 36 16.69 -9.44 -12.16
N SER A 37 17.02 -8.70 -11.12
CA SER A 37 18.32 -8.06 -10.92
C SER A 37 18.98 -8.54 -9.63
N GLY A 38 20.13 -9.20 -9.75
CA GLY A 38 20.84 -9.76 -8.60
C GLY A 38 20.02 -10.86 -7.90
N GLU A 39 19.67 -10.65 -6.63
CA GLU A 39 18.86 -11.59 -5.85
C GLU A 39 17.36 -11.29 -5.91
N TYR A 40 16.94 -10.21 -6.60
CA TYR A 40 15.55 -9.78 -6.71
C TYR A 40 14.91 -10.24 -8.02
N SER A 41 13.68 -10.71 -7.91
CA SER A 41 12.74 -10.89 -9.02
C SER A 41 11.65 -9.82 -8.93
N TYR A 42 10.93 -9.58 -10.03
CA TYR A 42 9.94 -8.51 -10.09
C TYR A 42 8.55 -9.00 -10.48
N ILE A 43 7.54 -8.30 -10.00
CA ILE A 43 6.16 -8.33 -10.51
C ILE A 43 5.92 -6.94 -11.09
N CYS A 44 5.80 -6.84 -12.41
CA CYS A 44 5.76 -5.56 -13.12
C CYS A 44 4.35 -5.15 -13.53
N GLY A 45 4.21 -3.86 -13.89
CA GLY A 45 2.94 -3.27 -14.34
C GLY A 45 2.07 -2.72 -13.22
N LEU A 46 2.59 -2.63 -11.99
CA LEU A 46 1.91 -2.03 -10.84
C LEU A 46 2.41 -0.60 -10.63
N ALA A 47 1.58 0.38 -10.92
CA ALA A 47 1.97 1.78 -10.76
C ALA A 47 2.03 2.15 -9.26
N SER A 48 3.25 2.42 -8.78
CA SER A 48 3.50 2.89 -7.40
C SER A 48 2.82 2.00 -6.34
N ALA A 49 3.20 0.71 -6.30
CA ALA A 49 2.75 -0.22 -5.26
C ALA A 49 3.41 0.18 -3.93
N GLU A 50 2.84 1.19 -3.28
CA GLU A 50 3.43 1.93 -2.18
C GLU A 50 3.32 1.14 -0.88
N ASP A 51 2.20 0.48 -0.62
CA ASP A 51 1.97 -0.36 0.55
C ASP A 51 1.34 -1.70 0.17
N LEU A 52 1.64 -2.74 0.96
CA LEU A 52 1.18 -4.11 0.73
C LEU A 52 0.68 -4.75 2.01
N VAL A 53 -0.44 -5.49 1.90
CA VAL A 53 -0.93 -6.35 2.99
C VAL A 53 -1.29 -7.73 2.48
N LEU A 54 -1.01 -8.76 3.29
CA LEU A 54 -1.39 -10.15 3.01
C LEU A 54 -2.80 -10.41 3.51
N VAL A 55 -3.70 -10.89 2.63
CA VAL A 55 -5.03 -11.33 3.06
C VAL A 55 -4.90 -12.55 3.97
N PRO A 56 -5.36 -12.47 5.23
CA PRO A 56 -5.12 -13.50 6.24
C PRO A 56 -5.52 -14.90 5.80
N GLY A 57 -4.63 -15.86 5.99
CA GLY A 57 -4.88 -17.28 5.69
C GLY A 57 -4.91 -17.64 4.20
N THR A 58 -4.50 -16.74 3.33
CA THR A 58 -4.52 -16.93 1.86
C THR A 58 -3.15 -16.67 1.22
N LYS A 59 -3.08 -16.86 -0.10
CA LYS A 59 -1.94 -16.47 -0.94
C LYS A 59 -2.05 -15.06 -1.53
N TRP A 60 -3.14 -14.35 -1.25
CA TRP A 60 -3.45 -13.08 -1.90
C TRP A 60 -2.82 -11.90 -1.16
N VAL A 61 -2.15 -11.05 -1.92
CA VAL A 61 -1.60 -9.78 -1.45
C VAL A 61 -2.40 -8.64 -2.08
N ILE A 62 -2.77 -7.66 -1.27
CA ILE A 62 -3.35 -6.41 -1.74
C ILE A 62 -2.25 -5.37 -1.71
N ALA A 63 -2.09 -4.63 -2.81
CA ALA A 63 -1.17 -3.50 -2.88
C ALA A 63 -1.93 -2.21 -3.19
N SER A 64 -1.51 -1.10 -2.57
CA SER A 64 -1.99 0.23 -2.93
C SER A 64 -1.36 0.69 -4.24
N GLY A 65 -2.13 1.44 -5.05
CA GLY A 65 -1.65 2.13 -6.23
C GLY A 65 -1.63 3.63 -5.95
N PHE A 66 -0.48 4.15 -5.55
CA PHE A 66 -0.31 5.55 -5.17
C PHE A 66 -0.29 6.50 -6.38
N SER A 67 -0.24 5.93 -7.59
CA SER A 67 -0.34 6.67 -8.85
C SER A 67 -1.05 5.84 -9.92
N GLY A 68 -1.46 6.47 -11.01
CA GLY A 68 -2.12 5.77 -12.11
C GLY A 68 -3.64 5.67 -11.95
N SER A 69 -4.25 4.69 -12.63
CA SER A 69 -5.71 4.51 -12.69
C SER A 69 -6.23 3.33 -11.86
N VAL A 70 -5.34 2.59 -11.21
CA VAL A 70 -5.68 1.46 -10.34
C VAL A 70 -5.30 1.83 -8.91
N SER A 71 -6.29 1.92 -8.04
CA SER A 71 -6.05 2.30 -6.64
C SER A 71 -5.68 1.11 -5.77
N LEU A 72 -6.24 -0.08 -6.03
CA LEU A 72 -5.86 -1.31 -5.34
C LEU A 72 -5.62 -2.42 -6.36
N TYR A 73 -4.52 -3.14 -6.17
CA TYR A 73 -4.18 -4.37 -6.90
C TYR A 73 -4.44 -5.60 -6.04
N LEU A 74 -4.89 -6.69 -6.65
CA LEU A 74 -4.92 -8.02 -6.05
C LEU A 74 -3.88 -8.90 -6.73
N ILE A 75 -2.95 -9.44 -5.95
CA ILE A 75 -1.78 -10.16 -6.45
C ILE A 75 -1.82 -11.61 -5.95
N ASP A 76 -1.71 -12.57 -6.87
CA ASP A 76 -1.47 -13.97 -6.55
C ASP A 76 0.01 -14.17 -6.24
N SER A 77 0.35 -14.41 -4.98
CA SER A 77 1.74 -14.52 -4.54
C SER A 77 2.43 -15.80 -5.03
N GLU A 78 1.69 -16.83 -5.44
CA GLU A 78 2.24 -18.05 -5.99
C GLU A 78 2.52 -17.93 -7.49
N GLN A 79 1.56 -17.32 -8.23
CA GLN A 79 1.66 -17.18 -9.70
C GLN A 79 2.41 -15.90 -10.12
N LYS A 80 2.64 -14.96 -9.19
CA LYS A 80 3.26 -13.64 -9.45
C LYS A 80 2.51 -12.86 -10.54
N THR A 81 1.16 -12.95 -10.51
CA THR A 81 0.26 -12.24 -11.41
C THR A 81 -0.66 -11.33 -10.61
N TRP A 82 -1.18 -10.30 -11.23
CA TRP A 82 -2.07 -9.34 -10.57
C TRP A 82 -3.28 -8.97 -11.43
N SER A 83 -4.28 -8.42 -10.76
CA SER A 83 -5.49 -7.85 -11.38
C SER A 83 -5.92 -6.59 -10.62
N ASN A 84 -6.75 -5.76 -11.27
CA ASN A 84 -7.36 -4.62 -10.59
C ASN A 84 -8.32 -5.13 -9.51
N PHE A 85 -8.13 -4.66 -8.26
CA PHE A 85 -9.02 -4.96 -7.16
C PHE A 85 -9.97 -3.79 -6.91
N TYR A 86 -9.46 -2.53 -7.03
CA TYR A 86 -10.28 -1.33 -7.07
C TYR A 86 -9.68 -0.29 -8.04
N PRO A 87 -10.47 0.31 -8.95
CA PRO A 87 -11.87 -0.03 -9.18
C PRO A 87 -12.02 -1.44 -9.80
N ALA A 88 -12.94 -2.21 -9.27
CA ALA A 88 -13.36 -3.44 -9.91
C ALA A 88 -14.24 -3.15 -11.13
N ARG A 89 -14.38 -4.12 -12.05
CA ARG A 89 -15.29 -3.97 -13.20
C ARG A 89 -16.74 -3.69 -12.77
N GLU A 90 -17.16 -4.30 -11.66
CA GLU A 90 -18.45 -4.07 -11.01
C GLU A 90 -18.19 -3.79 -9.52
N PRO A 91 -17.95 -2.52 -9.15
CA PRO A 91 -17.69 -2.15 -7.77
C PRO A 91 -18.87 -2.51 -6.88
N ARG A 92 -18.57 -3.11 -5.71
CA ARG A 92 -19.58 -3.41 -4.69
C ARG A 92 -19.48 -2.39 -3.57
N ALA A 93 -20.64 -1.87 -3.13
CA ALA A 93 -20.74 -0.97 -2.01
C ALA A 93 -21.96 -1.37 -1.15
N LEU A 94 -21.72 -1.55 0.13
CA LEU A 94 -22.73 -1.84 1.14
C LEU A 94 -22.33 -1.09 2.42
N GLN A 95 -22.74 0.19 2.51
CA GLN A 95 -22.36 1.03 3.64
C GLN A 95 -22.95 0.51 4.95
N ASP A 96 -22.09 0.30 5.93
CA ASP A 96 -22.49 0.07 7.31
C ASP A 96 -22.92 1.41 7.95
N MET A 97 -24.22 1.66 7.92
CA MET A 97 -24.80 2.89 8.43
C MET A 97 -24.74 3.02 9.95
N GLU A 98 -24.53 1.91 10.67
CA GLU A 98 -24.39 1.93 12.12
C GLU A 98 -23.00 2.45 12.53
N VAL A 99 -21.97 2.00 11.82
CA VAL A 99 -20.57 2.36 12.10
C VAL A 99 -20.14 3.61 11.33
N TYR A 100 -20.45 3.68 10.03
CA TYR A 100 -19.93 4.71 9.12
C TYR A 100 -21.03 5.60 8.56
N GLY A 101 -22.09 5.86 9.31
CA GLY A 101 -23.24 6.65 8.87
C GLY A 101 -22.93 8.10 8.49
N ALA A 102 -21.83 8.67 9.02
CA ALA A 102 -21.34 10.00 8.67
C ALA A 102 -20.59 10.06 7.32
N CYS A 103 -20.19 8.90 6.78
CA CYS A 103 -19.48 8.83 5.49
C CYS A 103 -20.42 9.20 4.33
N PRO A 104 -19.99 10.09 3.40
CA PRO A 104 -20.87 10.59 2.34
C PRO A 104 -21.17 9.59 1.21
N GLY A 105 -20.65 8.38 1.25
CA GLY A 105 -20.81 7.34 0.23
C GLY A 105 -19.47 6.81 -0.27
N SER A 106 -19.48 5.87 -1.23
CA SER A 106 -18.25 5.29 -1.79
C SER A 106 -17.42 6.33 -2.54
N PRO A 107 -16.06 6.19 -2.54
CA PRO A 107 -15.20 7.14 -3.23
C PRO A 107 -15.41 7.07 -4.74
N ASN A 108 -15.15 8.17 -5.42
CA ASN A 108 -15.14 8.22 -6.88
C ASN A 108 -13.96 7.37 -7.42
N PRO A 109 -14.23 6.25 -8.12
CA PRO A 109 -13.16 5.33 -8.53
C PRO A 109 -12.16 5.94 -9.52
N ASN A 110 -12.48 7.07 -10.15
CA ASN A 110 -11.57 7.75 -11.08
C ASN A 110 -10.68 8.80 -10.42
N GLN A 111 -10.92 9.08 -9.15
CA GLN A 111 -10.19 10.09 -8.38
C GLN A 111 -9.57 9.53 -7.10
N PHE A 112 -9.99 8.35 -6.68
CA PHE A 112 -9.47 7.69 -5.49
C PHE A 112 -8.03 7.21 -5.72
N VAL A 113 -7.13 7.64 -4.86
CA VAL A 113 -5.73 7.23 -4.79
C VAL A 113 -5.51 6.54 -3.45
N ALA A 114 -5.09 5.28 -3.47
CA ALA A 114 -4.81 4.51 -2.26
C ALA A 114 -3.35 4.70 -1.84
N HIS A 115 -3.14 4.86 -0.53
CA HIS A 115 -1.83 5.02 0.10
C HIS A 115 -1.63 3.90 1.14
N GLY A 116 -1.39 4.21 2.41
CA GLY A 116 -1.19 3.23 3.47
C GLY A 116 -2.36 2.25 3.64
N LEU A 117 -2.05 1.00 3.91
CA LEU A 117 -2.98 -0.11 4.03
C LEU A 117 -2.88 -0.77 5.40
N HIS A 118 -4.02 -1.17 5.95
CA HIS A 118 -4.06 -2.09 7.09
C HIS A 118 -5.17 -3.11 6.90
N ILE A 119 -4.91 -4.38 7.18
CA ILE A 119 -5.91 -5.45 7.13
C ILE A 119 -6.08 -6.10 8.48
N ARG A 120 -7.31 -6.10 8.99
CA ARG A 120 -7.69 -6.73 10.25
C ARG A 120 -8.48 -8.01 9.97
N PRO A 121 -8.02 -9.18 10.47
CA PRO A 121 -8.81 -10.40 10.38
C PRO A 121 -10.19 -10.24 11.02
N GLY A 122 -11.23 -10.75 10.35
CA GLY A 122 -12.61 -10.78 10.81
C GLY A 122 -13.10 -12.19 11.10
N ALA A 123 -14.39 -12.40 11.01
CA ALA A 123 -15.00 -13.72 11.25
C ALA A 123 -14.91 -14.59 9.98
N GLY A 124 -14.51 -15.84 10.14
CA GLY A 124 -14.42 -16.81 9.04
C GLY A 124 -13.36 -16.42 8.02
N ALA A 125 -13.78 -16.27 6.75
CA ALA A 125 -12.90 -15.85 5.65
C ALA A 125 -12.98 -14.35 5.34
N HIS A 126 -13.63 -13.56 6.18
CA HIS A 126 -13.74 -12.12 6.03
C HIS A 126 -12.60 -11.39 6.74
N SER A 127 -12.19 -10.26 6.19
CA SER A 127 -11.25 -9.33 6.81
C SER A 127 -11.71 -7.90 6.51
N THR A 128 -11.38 -6.95 7.39
CA THR A 128 -11.62 -5.53 7.14
C THR A 128 -10.31 -4.91 6.63
N LEU A 129 -10.35 -4.33 5.43
CA LEU A 129 -9.25 -3.57 4.85
C LEU A 129 -9.51 -2.08 5.07
N TYR A 130 -8.56 -1.41 5.69
CA TYR A 130 -8.51 0.04 5.87
C TYR A 130 -7.50 0.61 4.89
N VAL A 131 -7.90 1.65 4.17
CA VAL A 131 -7.10 2.27 3.10
C VAL A 131 -7.06 3.76 3.32
N VAL A 132 -5.87 4.32 3.45
CA VAL A 132 -5.69 5.77 3.37
C VAL A 132 -6.05 6.19 1.96
N GLY A 133 -7.07 7.02 1.83
CA GLY A 133 -7.61 7.50 0.56
C GLY A 133 -7.38 8.98 0.35
N HIS A 134 -6.86 9.31 -0.84
CA HIS A 134 -6.64 10.68 -1.31
C HIS A 134 -7.44 10.95 -2.58
N GLY A 135 -7.39 12.20 -3.06
CA GLY A 135 -7.96 12.63 -4.33
C GLY A 135 -9.20 13.49 -4.16
N GLU A 136 -10.40 12.95 -4.38
CA GLU A 136 -11.64 13.72 -4.20
C GLU A 136 -11.85 14.14 -2.74
N ARG A 137 -11.41 13.29 -1.82
CA ARG A 137 -11.49 13.51 -0.37
C ARG A 137 -10.32 12.85 0.34
N GLU A 138 -10.06 13.30 1.54
CA GLU A 138 -9.11 12.70 2.47
C GLU A 138 -9.90 11.88 3.51
N ALA A 139 -9.72 10.57 3.49
CA ALA A 139 -10.47 9.67 4.35
C ALA A 139 -9.71 8.34 4.58
N ILE A 140 -10.06 7.64 5.63
CA ILE A 140 -9.78 6.20 5.71
C ILE A 140 -10.98 5.47 5.11
N GLU A 141 -10.81 4.89 3.93
CA GLU A 141 -11.81 4.06 3.25
C GLU A 141 -11.80 2.66 3.83
N VAL A 142 -12.98 2.08 4.01
CA VAL A 142 -13.14 0.78 4.66
C VAL A 142 -13.81 -0.21 3.70
N PHE A 143 -13.19 -1.38 3.58
CA PHE A 143 -13.68 -2.46 2.73
C PHE A 143 -13.77 -3.77 3.49
N ASP A 144 -14.77 -4.56 3.17
CA ASP A 144 -14.82 -5.99 3.48
C ASP A 144 -14.09 -6.78 2.38
N VAL A 145 -13.19 -7.64 2.78
CA VAL A 145 -12.47 -8.59 1.92
C VAL A 145 -13.01 -9.98 2.24
N ASP A 146 -13.84 -10.51 1.36
CA ASP A 146 -14.38 -11.88 1.46
C ASP A 146 -13.49 -12.86 0.68
N ALA A 147 -12.72 -13.65 1.38
CA ALA A 147 -11.84 -14.69 0.85
C ALA A 147 -12.45 -16.11 0.96
N SER A 148 -13.78 -16.24 1.01
CA SER A 148 -14.48 -17.54 1.03
C SER A 148 -14.44 -18.29 -0.29
N SER A 149 -14.07 -17.62 -1.37
CA SER A 149 -13.87 -18.18 -2.71
C SER A 149 -12.39 -18.13 -3.12
N ASP A 150 -12.03 -18.81 -4.22
CA ASP A 150 -10.65 -18.91 -4.72
C ASP A 150 -10.01 -17.53 -4.97
N VAL A 151 -10.81 -16.56 -5.38
CA VAL A 151 -10.39 -15.16 -5.57
C VAL A 151 -11.18 -14.29 -4.61
N PRO A 152 -10.52 -13.48 -3.76
CA PRO A 152 -11.19 -12.58 -2.84
C PRO A 152 -12.10 -11.58 -3.53
N VAL A 153 -13.16 -11.19 -2.85
CA VAL A 153 -14.12 -10.19 -3.30
C VAL A 153 -14.04 -8.98 -2.39
N LEU A 154 -13.96 -7.80 -2.99
CA LEU A 154 -13.90 -6.52 -2.28
C LEU A 154 -15.27 -5.85 -2.28
N THR A 155 -15.73 -5.42 -1.10
CA THR A 155 -16.96 -4.62 -0.93
C THR A 155 -16.66 -3.40 -0.08
N TRP A 156 -16.86 -2.20 -0.61
CA TRP A 156 -16.74 -0.98 0.18
C TRP A 156 -17.86 -0.92 1.23
N THR A 157 -17.50 -0.65 2.49
CA THR A 157 -18.43 -0.66 3.62
C THR A 157 -18.53 0.68 4.35
N GLY A 158 -17.65 1.63 4.07
CA GLY A 158 -17.73 2.94 4.70
C GLY A 158 -16.44 3.73 4.60
N CYS A 159 -16.43 4.87 5.29
CA CYS A 159 -15.23 5.68 5.46
C CYS A 159 -15.29 6.50 6.75
N VAL A 160 -14.11 6.93 7.21
CA VAL A 160 -13.95 7.94 8.26
C VAL A 160 -13.18 9.11 7.66
N MET A 161 -13.80 10.30 7.66
CA MET A 161 -13.19 11.49 7.07
C MET A 161 -12.02 11.99 7.93
N MET A 162 -10.95 12.43 7.25
CA MET A 162 -9.87 13.15 7.92
C MET A 162 -10.31 14.57 8.27
N PRO A 163 -9.73 15.20 9.32
CA PRO A 163 -9.97 16.61 9.60
C PRO A 163 -9.58 17.50 8.42
N ASP A 164 -10.25 18.62 8.25
CA ASP A 164 -10.03 19.57 7.15
C ASP A 164 -8.55 19.95 6.99
N GLY A 165 -8.03 19.79 5.77
CA GLY A 165 -6.65 20.12 5.42
C GLY A 165 -5.60 19.13 5.95
N MET A 166 -6.01 18.00 6.51
CA MET A 166 -5.12 16.94 6.97
C MET A 166 -5.14 15.75 6.01
N GLN A 167 -3.95 15.27 5.67
CA GLN A 167 -3.74 14.10 4.82
C GLN A 167 -3.08 13.00 5.66
N ALA A 168 -3.71 11.83 5.74
CA ALA A 168 -3.12 10.69 6.40
C ALA A 168 -2.03 10.07 5.50
N ASN A 169 -1.05 9.40 6.12
CA ASN A 169 -0.07 8.59 5.40
C ASN A 169 -0.33 7.10 5.61
N SER A 170 -0.45 6.67 6.86
CA SER A 170 -0.66 5.28 7.21
C SER A 170 -1.79 5.13 8.24
N VAL A 171 -2.35 3.94 8.35
CA VAL A 171 -3.46 3.59 9.24
C VAL A 171 -3.23 2.23 9.87
N THR A 172 -3.67 2.08 11.12
CA THR A 172 -3.79 0.76 11.78
C THR A 172 -5.10 0.71 12.60
N SER A 173 -5.54 -0.49 12.96
CA SER A 173 -6.76 -0.67 13.77
C SER A 173 -6.49 -1.46 15.05
N LEU A 174 -7.18 -1.09 16.11
CA LEU A 174 -7.25 -1.88 17.32
C LEU A 174 -8.25 -3.05 17.16
N SER A 175 -8.25 -3.97 18.11
CA SER A 175 -9.11 -5.15 18.07
C SER A 175 -10.60 -4.82 18.14
N ASP A 176 -10.98 -3.71 18.74
CA ASP A 176 -12.35 -3.20 18.83
C ASP A 176 -12.81 -2.41 17.59
N GLY A 177 -11.89 -2.18 16.65
CA GLY A 177 -12.16 -1.43 15.42
C GLY A 177 -11.87 0.06 15.50
N ALA A 178 -11.40 0.57 16.63
CA ALA A 178 -10.84 1.91 16.70
C ALA A 178 -9.62 2.04 15.78
N LEU A 179 -9.41 3.22 15.20
CA LEU A 179 -8.38 3.49 14.21
C LEU A 179 -7.35 4.47 14.75
N LEU A 180 -6.10 4.24 14.38
CA LEU A 180 -5.01 5.20 14.52
C LEU A 180 -4.48 5.51 13.12
N ALA A 181 -4.30 6.79 12.81
CA ALA A 181 -3.75 7.23 11.53
C ALA A 181 -2.62 8.24 11.76
N THR A 182 -1.58 8.18 10.95
CA THR A 182 -0.50 9.17 10.98
C THR A 182 -0.80 10.32 10.03
N ILE A 183 -0.54 11.54 10.49
CA ILE A 183 -0.51 12.73 9.66
C ILE A 183 0.94 13.22 9.63
N PRO A 184 1.64 13.14 8.47
CA PRO A 184 3.06 13.49 8.38
C PRO A 184 3.31 14.99 8.43
N LEU A 185 2.40 15.78 7.84
CA LEU A 185 2.53 17.21 7.69
C LEU A 185 1.20 17.90 8.04
N TYR A 186 1.24 18.84 8.97
CA TYR A 186 0.11 19.73 9.20
C TYR A 186 -0.11 20.63 7.99
N SER A 187 -1.33 21.12 7.84
CA SER A 187 -1.67 22.03 6.72
C SER A 187 -0.72 23.23 6.63
N GLY A 188 -0.12 23.41 5.46
CA GLY A 188 0.82 24.50 5.17
C GLY A 188 2.25 24.30 5.69
N VAL A 189 2.55 23.17 6.32
CA VAL A 189 3.92 22.82 6.76
C VAL A 189 4.64 22.08 5.63
N LEU A 190 5.91 22.42 5.40
CA LEU A 190 6.71 21.84 4.32
C LEU A 190 7.53 20.63 4.82
N ILE A 191 7.76 19.69 3.95
CA ILE A 191 8.51 18.46 4.25
C ILE A 191 9.95 18.73 4.72
N ASN A 192 10.59 19.82 4.22
CA ASN A 192 11.93 20.20 4.65
C ASN A 192 12.00 20.61 6.13
N GLU A 193 10.88 21.01 6.74
CA GLU A 193 10.83 21.23 8.18
C GLU A 193 10.94 19.93 8.96
N ALA A 194 10.31 18.86 8.46
CA ALA A 194 10.44 17.53 9.03
C ALA A 194 11.87 16.99 8.89
N LEU A 195 12.48 17.17 7.71
CA LEU A 195 13.89 16.80 7.46
C LEU A 195 14.87 17.56 8.36
N ALA A 196 14.51 18.79 8.77
CA ALA A 196 15.24 19.56 9.77
C ALA A 196 14.94 19.14 11.23
N GLY A 197 14.20 18.04 11.45
CA GLY A 197 13.87 17.47 12.76
C GLY A 197 12.79 18.22 13.54
N ARG A 198 12.00 19.09 12.89
CA ARG A 198 10.90 19.80 13.56
C ARG A 198 9.64 18.93 13.58
N PRO A 199 8.86 18.95 14.67
CA PRO A 199 7.55 18.30 14.69
C PRO A 199 6.62 18.91 13.63
N THR A 200 6.21 18.10 12.66
CA THR A 200 5.38 18.52 11.52
C THR A 200 4.07 17.77 11.44
N GLY A 201 3.93 16.70 12.20
CA GLY A 201 2.77 15.83 12.19
C GLY A 201 2.59 15.11 13.52
N ALA A 202 1.58 14.24 13.59
CA ALA A 202 1.22 13.49 14.79
C ALA A 202 0.39 12.25 14.43
N VAL A 203 0.02 11.46 15.47
CA VAL A 203 -0.99 10.40 15.38
C VAL A 203 -2.36 10.95 15.71
N TYR A 204 -3.36 10.51 14.96
CA TYR A 204 -4.77 10.82 15.18
C TYR A 204 -5.54 9.53 15.43
N GLY A 205 -6.48 9.57 16.34
CA GLY A 205 -7.34 8.45 16.71
C GLY A 205 -8.80 8.68 16.34
N TRP A 206 -9.49 7.61 16.03
CA TRP A 206 -10.94 7.56 15.85
C TRP A 206 -11.51 6.32 16.56
N SER A 207 -12.61 6.47 17.24
CA SER A 207 -13.35 5.37 17.86
C SER A 207 -14.80 5.36 17.38
N PHE A 208 -15.44 4.21 17.48
CA PHE A 208 -16.85 4.08 17.15
C PHE A 208 -17.70 5.16 17.85
N GLY A 209 -18.45 5.92 17.06
CA GLY A 209 -19.27 7.04 17.52
C GLY A 209 -18.61 8.41 17.44
N ASP A 210 -17.31 8.47 17.15
CA ASP A 210 -16.65 9.75 16.86
C ASP A 210 -17.04 10.25 15.47
N GLU A 211 -17.22 11.56 15.33
CA GLU A 211 -17.55 12.17 14.03
C GLU A 211 -16.32 12.21 13.11
N ASN A 212 -15.14 12.52 13.67
CA ASN A 212 -13.88 12.70 12.95
C ASN A 212 -12.70 12.17 13.76
N PHE A 213 -11.56 12.00 13.09
CA PHE A 213 -10.29 11.78 13.76
C PHE A 213 -9.91 12.94 14.65
N THR A 214 -9.34 12.65 15.82
CA THR A 214 -8.82 13.63 16.77
C THR A 214 -7.36 13.37 17.08
N LYS A 215 -6.55 14.45 17.23
CA LYS A 215 -5.13 14.32 17.55
C LYS A 215 -4.93 13.62 18.89
N ILE A 216 -4.02 12.67 18.94
CA ILE A 216 -3.54 12.10 20.20
C ILE A 216 -2.40 12.96 20.72
N GLU A 217 -2.63 13.62 21.83
CA GLU A 217 -1.65 14.52 22.45
C GLU A 217 -0.39 13.77 22.87
N GLY A 218 0.79 14.39 22.66
CA GLY A 218 2.08 13.81 22.98
C GLY A 218 2.68 12.92 21.89
N THR A 219 2.11 12.95 20.69
CA THR A 219 2.60 12.20 19.52
C THR A 219 3.19 13.09 18.42
N GLU A 220 3.41 14.36 18.71
CA GLU A 220 3.99 15.29 17.74
C GLU A 220 5.43 14.88 17.40
N MET A 221 5.70 14.69 16.12
CA MET A 221 7.00 14.26 15.61
C MET A 221 7.28 14.77 14.19
N PRO A 222 8.55 14.76 13.77
CA PRO A 222 8.91 15.04 12.38
C PRO A 222 8.46 13.89 11.47
N TYR A 223 7.53 14.14 10.57
CA TYR A 223 7.00 13.23 9.55
C TYR A 223 6.58 11.87 10.13
N ALA A 224 5.44 11.84 10.80
CA ALA A 224 4.82 10.60 11.25
C ALA A 224 4.39 9.79 10.02
N ASN A 225 5.02 8.64 9.77
CA ASN A 225 4.82 7.80 8.59
C ASN A 225 4.12 6.48 8.98
N GLY A 226 4.72 5.33 8.76
CA GLY A 226 4.13 4.03 9.06
C GLY A 226 3.69 3.88 10.52
N ILE A 227 2.58 3.21 10.75
CA ILE A 227 2.03 2.98 12.09
C ILE A 227 1.59 1.52 12.26
N GLU A 228 1.86 0.95 13.42
CA GLU A 228 1.41 -0.39 13.80
C GLU A 228 1.03 -0.43 15.28
N VAL A 229 0.14 -1.34 15.66
CA VAL A 229 -0.34 -1.50 17.05
C VAL A 229 0.18 -2.80 17.66
N SER A 230 0.48 -2.83 18.98
CA SER A 230 0.82 -4.07 19.67
C SER A 230 -0.35 -5.07 19.68
N ASP A 231 -0.08 -6.37 19.80
CA ASP A 231 -1.12 -7.41 19.79
C ASP A 231 -2.12 -7.25 20.93
N ASP A 232 -1.68 -6.70 22.06
CA ASP A 232 -2.54 -6.44 23.22
C ASP A 232 -3.23 -5.06 23.17
N GLY A 233 -2.97 -4.27 22.13
CA GLY A 233 -3.55 -2.95 21.94
C GLY A 233 -3.09 -1.88 22.93
N ARG A 234 -2.07 -2.15 23.76
CA ARG A 234 -1.62 -1.20 24.78
C ARG A 234 -0.59 -0.20 24.30
N GLU A 235 0.07 -0.51 23.23
CA GLU A 235 1.11 0.30 22.61
C GLU A 235 0.85 0.45 21.13
N PHE A 236 1.37 1.51 20.55
CA PHE A 236 1.49 1.64 19.11
C PHE A 236 2.89 2.14 18.73
N TYR A 237 3.30 1.83 17.53
CA TYR A 237 4.62 2.09 17.00
C TYR A 237 4.51 2.99 15.77
N VAL A 238 5.39 3.97 15.67
CA VAL A 238 5.38 4.92 14.54
C VAL A 238 6.78 5.02 13.95
N ALA A 239 6.89 4.86 12.65
CA ALA A 239 8.07 5.23 11.90
C ALA A 239 8.07 6.76 11.71
N SER A 240 9.04 7.45 12.30
CA SER A 240 9.27 8.88 12.06
C SER A 240 10.37 9.03 11.03
N SER A 241 10.00 9.39 9.79
CA SER A 241 10.95 9.58 8.70
C SER A 241 11.94 10.70 8.99
N GLY A 242 11.49 11.79 9.61
CA GLY A 242 12.34 12.93 9.95
C GLY A 242 13.29 12.66 11.12
N LEU A 243 12.96 11.77 12.07
CA LEU A 243 13.87 11.32 13.13
C LEU A 243 14.70 10.11 12.72
N GLN A 244 14.37 9.43 11.62
CA GLN A 244 14.99 8.18 11.19
C GLN A 244 14.91 7.10 12.27
N LYS A 245 13.76 6.96 12.91
CA LYS A 245 13.53 6.06 14.03
C LYS A 245 12.16 5.41 13.98
N VAL A 246 12.04 4.28 14.68
CA VAL A 246 10.74 3.77 15.15
C VAL A 246 10.58 4.17 16.61
N LEU A 247 9.40 4.71 16.94
CA LEU A 247 9.02 5.18 18.26
C LEU A 247 7.88 4.32 18.80
N ALA A 248 7.95 3.93 20.07
CA ALA A 248 6.88 3.20 20.76
C ALA A 248 6.16 4.13 21.74
N PHE A 249 4.83 4.19 21.64
CA PHE A 249 3.98 5.02 22.49
C PHE A 249 2.98 4.16 23.28
N SER A 250 2.56 4.65 24.46
CA SER A 250 1.39 4.10 25.14
C SER A 250 0.12 4.43 24.35
N ASN A 251 -0.79 3.46 24.18
CA ASN A 251 -2.11 3.71 23.61
C ASN A 251 -3.02 4.37 24.64
N SER A 252 -2.82 5.66 24.81
CA SER A 252 -3.58 6.54 25.73
C SER A 252 -3.60 7.96 25.17
N ASN A 253 -4.53 8.79 25.64
CA ASN A 253 -4.56 10.22 25.32
C ASN A 253 -4.53 11.04 26.61
N PRO A 254 -3.43 11.77 26.93
CA PRO A 254 -2.20 11.89 26.12
C PRO A 254 -1.38 10.59 26.05
N ALA A 255 -0.76 10.36 24.91
CA ALA A 255 0.21 9.28 24.74
C ALA A 255 1.56 9.64 25.39
N ARG A 256 2.31 8.62 25.76
CA ARG A 256 3.66 8.79 26.31
C ARG A 256 4.64 7.99 25.47
N LEU A 257 5.72 8.62 25.04
CA LEU A 257 6.85 7.93 24.45
C LEU A 257 7.45 6.96 25.49
N LEU A 258 7.47 5.67 25.16
CA LEU A 258 7.95 4.59 26.01
C LEU A 258 9.38 4.20 25.66
N ARG A 259 9.66 4.03 24.37
CA ARG A 259 10.93 3.56 23.80
C ARG A 259 11.16 4.16 22.42
N SER A 260 12.40 4.13 21.95
CA SER A 260 12.75 4.46 20.57
C SER A 260 13.90 3.58 20.10
N SER A 261 13.96 3.28 18.82
CA SER A 261 15.09 2.66 18.18
C SER A 261 16.32 3.58 18.17
N GLU A 262 17.48 3.02 17.81
CA GLU A 262 18.61 3.82 17.33
C GLU A 262 18.23 4.59 16.06
N THR A 263 19.03 5.60 15.72
CA THR A 263 18.85 6.35 14.47
C THR A 263 19.32 5.50 13.29
N PHE A 264 18.46 5.33 12.29
CA PHE A 264 18.77 4.57 11.08
C PHE A 264 19.56 5.41 10.08
N SER A 265 20.24 4.75 9.16
CA SER A 265 20.87 5.37 8.00
C SER A 265 19.90 5.54 6.81
N ILE A 266 18.65 5.17 7.00
CA ILE A 266 17.58 5.28 6.01
C ILE A 266 16.48 6.22 6.52
N ILE A 267 15.63 6.63 5.60
CA ILE A 267 14.34 7.30 5.88
C ILE A 267 13.31 6.18 6.03
N PRO A 268 12.93 5.77 7.27
CA PRO A 268 11.93 4.72 7.43
C PRO A 268 10.58 5.23 6.96
N ASP A 269 9.84 4.37 6.27
CA ASP A 269 8.56 4.69 5.68
C ASP A 269 7.46 3.84 6.31
N ASN A 270 6.76 2.95 5.59
CA ASN A 270 5.71 2.12 6.15
C ASN A 270 6.23 1.15 7.24
N LEU A 271 5.31 0.72 8.11
CA LEU A 271 5.62 -0.15 9.24
C LEU A 271 4.59 -1.27 9.33
N HIS A 272 5.03 -2.53 9.28
CA HIS A 272 4.18 -3.72 9.37
C HIS A 272 4.73 -4.73 10.36
N LYS A 273 3.85 -5.59 10.90
CA LYS A 273 4.28 -6.73 11.70
C LYS A 273 4.88 -7.83 10.83
N GLY A 274 6.07 -8.27 11.17
CA GLY A 274 6.67 -9.49 10.68
C GLY A 274 6.09 -10.73 11.38
N ARG A 275 6.36 -11.91 10.83
CA ARG A 275 5.85 -13.20 11.33
C ARG A 275 6.30 -13.54 12.74
N ASN A 276 7.46 -13.06 13.14
CA ASN A 276 8.02 -13.30 14.47
C ASN A 276 7.59 -12.26 15.50
N GLY A 277 6.71 -11.32 15.12
CA GLY A 277 6.27 -10.21 15.95
C GLY A 277 7.20 -8.99 15.93
N ASP A 278 8.29 -9.04 15.14
CA ASP A 278 9.10 -7.86 14.87
C ASP A 278 8.33 -6.87 14.01
N LEU A 279 8.71 -5.60 14.09
CA LEU A 279 8.21 -4.55 13.21
C LEU A 279 9.13 -4.45 11.99
N ILE A 280 8.58 -4.53 10.79
CA ILE A 280 9.34 -4.41 9.55
C ILE A 280 9.11 -3.03 8.96
N THR A 281 10.20 -2.32 8.67
CA THR A 281 10.19 -1.05 7.93
C THR A 281 11.26 -1.09 6.85
N ALA A 282 11.05 -0.30 5.81
CA ALA A 282 12.01 -0.13 4.75
C ALA A 282 12.19 1.36 4.41
N GLY A 283 13.24 1.68 3.71
CA GLY A 283 13.45 3.05 3.27
C GLY A 283 14.76 3.25 2.52
N LEU A 284 14.90 4.44 1.98
CA LEU A 284 16.02 4.90 1.18
C LEU A 284 17.12 5.47 2.06
N ALA A 285 18.37 5.32 1.63
CA ALA A 285 19.52 5.95 2.29
C ALA A 285 19.35 7.48 2.31
N ILE A 286 19.49 8.07 3.52
CA ILE A 286 19.39 9.52 3.70
C ILE A 286 20.60 10.25 3.08
N VAL A 287 21.76 9.62 3.15
CA VAL A 287 23.01 10.11 2.55
C VAL A 287 23.44 9.15 1.46
N ASP A 288 23.64 9.66 0.28
CA ASP A 288 24.17 8.92 -0.87
C ASP A 288 25.22 9.74 -1.61
N THR A 289 26.26 9.10 -2.13
CA THR A 289 27.37 9.79 -2.80
C THR A 289 27.00 10.38 -4.17
N VAL A 290 25.93 9.90 -4.80
CA VAL A 290 25.44 10.36 -6.10
C VAL A 290 24.28 11.33 -5.93
N CYS A 291 23.28 10.93 -5.12
CA CYS A 291 22.07 11.69 -4.91
C CYS A 291 22.16 12.74 -3.77
N GLY A 292 23.28 12.80 -3.07
CA GLY A 292 23.53 13.75 -1.99
C GLY A 292 22.82 13.41 -0.69
N ASP A 293 22.85 14.35 0.25
CA ASP A 293 22.23 14.27 1.58
C ASP A 293 20.88 14.97 1.58
N VAL A 294 19.81 14.21 1.81
CA VAL A 294 18.43 14.72 1.80
C VAL A 294 18.19 15.71 2.95
N SER A 295 18.83 15.48 4.12
CA SER A 295 18.65 16.34 5.30
C SER A 295 19.22 17.75 5.13
N LEU A 296 20.09 17.96 4.14
CA LEU A 296 20.71 19.25 3.85
C LEU A 296 19.93 20.06 2.79
N SER A 297 18.86 19.49 2.23
CA SER A 297 18.06 20.19 1.21
C SER A 297 17.28 21.34 1.84
N LEU A 298 17.56 22.57 1.41
CA LEU A 298 16.78 23.75 1.84
C LEU A 298 15.40 23.79 1.20
N GLU A 299 15.27 23.20 0.00
CA GLU A 299 14.03 23.00 -0.73
C GLU A 299 13.94 21.55 -1.14
N PHE A 300 12.95 20.83 -0.62
CA PHE A 300 12.71 19.45 -1.00
C PHE A 300 11.77 19.41 -2.20
N ASP A 301 12.23 18.79 -3.27
CA ASP A 301 11.45 18.49 -4.47
C ASP A 301 11.30 16.97 -4.60
N LEU A 302 10.05 16.49 -4.49
CA LEU A 302 9.76 15.07 -4.53
C LEU A 302 10.07 14.45 -5.90
N GLU A 303 9.86 15.16 -7.00
CA GLU A 303 10.14 14.65 -8.35
C GLU A 303 11.65 14.49 -8.55
N VAL A 304 12.43 15.49 -8.14
CA VAL A 304 13.90 15.42 -8.16
C VAL A 304 14.40 14.29 -7.26
N PHE A 305 13.84 14.15 -6.06
CA PHE A 305 14.19 13.08 -5.13
C PHE A 305 13.89 11.70 -5.73
N ALA A 306 12.70 11.49 -6.27
CA ALA A 306 12.26 10.24 -6.87
C ALA A 306 13.04 9.88 -8.14
N SER A 307 13.57 10.86 -8.87
CA SER A 307 14.35 10.64 -10.09
C SER A 307 15.79 10.16 -9.84
N CYS A 308 16.30 10.23 -8.61
CA CYS A 308 17.64 9.80 -8.26
C CYS A 308 17.61 8.48 -7.48
N PRO A 309 17.93 7.33 -8.11
CA PRO A 309 17.93 6.03 -7.44
C PRO A 309 18.90 5.99 -6.25
N ARG A 310 18.42 5.62 -5.06
CA ARG A 310 19.19 5.51 -3.84
C ARG A 310 19.33 4.07 -3.37
N PRO A 311 20.39 3.74 -2.64
CA PRO A 311 20.45 2.51 -1.87
C PRO A 311 19.26 2.40 -0.92
N PHE A 312 18.83 1.17 -0.63
CA PHE A 312 17.75 0.93 0.32
C PHE A 312 18.11 -0.14 1.35
N THR A 313 17.43 -0.13 2.48
CA THR A 313 17.54 -1.17 3.51
C THR A 313 16.15 -1.49 4.06
N VAL A 314 15.93 -2.78 4.31
CA VAL A 314 14.79 -3.32 5.05
C VAL A 314 15.28 -3.72 6.44
N LEU A 315 14.62 -3.24 7.47
CA LEU A 315 14.94 -3.48 8.87
C LEU A 315 13.82 -4.23 9.57
N ALA A 316 14.17 -5.17 10.42
CA ALA A 316 13.31 -5.66 11.49
C ALA A 316 13.69 -4.97 12.79
N VAL A 317 12.70 -4.55 13.57
CA VAL A 317 12.84 -3.88 14.86
C VAL A 317 12.09 -4.70 15.90
N ASP A 318 12.78 -5.20 16.91
CA ASP A 318 12.16 -5.86 18.06
C ASP A 318 11.33 -4.84 18.85
N PRO A 319 10.01 -5.00 19.00
CA PRO A 319 9.17 -3.97 19.61
C PRO A 319 9.42 -3.77 21.11
N GLN A 320 10.05 -4.73 21.80
CA GLN A 320 10.32 -4.63 23.24
C GLN A 320 11.68 -3.98 23.52
N SER A 321 12.72 -4.42 22.84
CA SER A 321 14.10 -3.92 23.04
C SER A 321 14.45 -2.76 22.13
N MET A 322 13.68 -2.53 21.04
CA MET A 322 13.95 -1.59 19.95
C MET A 322 15.28 -1.87 19.21
N GLN A 323 15.84 -3.07 19.38
CA GLN A 323 17.02 -3.53 18.64
C GLN A 323 16.64 -3.80 17.19
N THR A 324 17.58 -3.56 16.28
CA THR A 324 17.36 -3.70 14.85
C THR A 324 18.24 -4.79 14.25
N SER A 325 17.69 -5.45 13.23
CA SER A 325 18.44 -6.34 12.34
C SER A 325 18.13 -6.03 10.89
N VAL A 326 19.11 -6.25 10.01
CA VAL A 326 18.95 -6.03 8.57
C VAL A 326 18.39 -7.29 7.92
N LEU A 327 17.21 -7.16 7.32
CA LEU A 327 16.59 -8.25 6.54
C LEU A 327 17.06 -8.24 5.09
N ALA A 328 17.24 -7.05 4.51
CA ALA A 328 17.73 -6.85 3.17
C ALA A 328 18.42 -5.50 3.04
N SER A 329 19.40 -5.41 2.15
CA SER A 329 19.97 -4.15 1.69
C SER A 329 20.37 -4.27 0.23
N SER A 330 20.32 -3.16 -0.50
CA SER A 330 20.75 -3.12 -1.89
C SER A 330 21.40 -1.78 -2.20
N PRO A 331 22.44 -1.76 -3.04
CA PRO A 331 22.88 -0.53 -3.66
C PRO A 331 21.75 0.05 -4.53
N ALA A 332 21.92 1.29 -4.98
CA ALA A 332 21.00 1.91 -5.92
C ALA A 332 20.80 1.03 -7.16
N GLN A 333 19.57 0.86 -7.59
CA GLN A 333 19.20 0.07 -8.77
C GLN A 333 18.48 0.96 -9.78
N GLU A 334 18.83 0.83 -11.04
CA GLU A 334 18.26 1.64 -12.12
C GLU A 334 16.76 1.42 -12.32
N HIS A 335 16.30 0.17 -12.14
CA HIS A 335 14.91 -0.22 -12.45
C HIS A 335 14.03 -0.46 -11.23
N PHE A 336 14.56 -0.29 -10.01
CA PHE A 336 13.83 -0.45 -8.77
C PHE A 336 14.39 0.46 -7.68
N SER A 337 13.64 1.49 -7.35
CA SER A 337 14.02 2.53 -6.38
C SER A 337 12.77 2.99 -5.60
N ASN A 338 12.95 4.02 -4.78
CA ASN A 338 11.85 4.68 -4.06
C ASN A 338 11.08 3.75 -3.11
N ILE A 339 11.84 2.93 -2.40
CA ILE A 339 11.32 1.89 -1.51
C ILE A 339 10.62 2.50 -0.31
N THR A 340 9.42 1.98 -0.01
CA THR A 340 8.58 2.44 1.09
C THR A 340 8.31 1.37 2.13
N MET A 341 8.24 0.11 1.73
CA MET A 341 7.81 -0.95 2.61
C MET A 341 8.44 -2.30 2.28
N ALA A 342 8.32 -3.25 3.23
CA ALA A 342 8.55 -4.65 2.98
C ALA A 342 7.55 -5.53 3.75
N LEU A 343 7.16 -6.64 3.12
CA LEU A 343 6.21 -7.61 3.64
C LEU A 343 6.75 -9.04 3.51
N GLU A 344 6.61 -9.85 4.54
CA GLU A 344 6.89 -11.28 4.47
C GLU A 344 5.71 -12.05 3.89
N VAL A 345 5.88 -12.63 2.70
CA VAL A 345 4.84 -13.40 2.00
C VAL A 345 5.37 -14.80 1.70
N GLY A 346 4.75 -15.84 2.27
CA GLY A 346 5.25 -17.21 2.12
C GLY A 346 6.66 -17.38 2.70
N GLY A 347 7.64 -17.71 1.89
CA GLY A 347 9.08 -17.75 2.25
C GLY A 347 9.85 -16.62 1.58
N GLU A 348 9.21 -15.53 1.23
CA GLU A 348 9.76 -14.42 0.46
C GLU A 348 9.63 -13.10 1.23
N LEU A 349 10.53 -12.17 0.93
CA LEU A 349 10.43 -10.77 1.31
C LEU A 349 10.02 -9.98 0.06
N TRP A 350 8.87 -9.32 0.14
CA TRP A 350 8.31 -8.48 -0.90
C TRP A 350 8.55 -7.01 -0.56
N ILE A 351 8.88 -6.19 -1.53
CA ILE A 351 9.29 -4.81 -1.33
C ILE A 351 8.50 -3.91 -2.28
N GLY A 352 7.83 -2.91 -1.72
CA GLY A 352 7.03 -1.92 -2.42
C GLY A 352 7.76 -0.60 -2.68
N THR A 353 7.14 0.29 -3.47
CA THR A 353 7.73 1.56 -3.92
C THR A 353 6.66 2.63 -4.13
N PHE A 354 6.93 3.90 -3.73
CA PHE A 354 6.01 5.01 -3.99
C PHE A 354 6.11 5.57 -5.42
N ALA A 355 7.19 5.29 -6.13
CA ALA A 355 7.38 5.74 -7.51
C ALA A 355 8.11 4.65 -8.31
N GLY A 356 7.38 3.98 -9.17
CA GLY A 356 7.86 2.86 -9.99
C GLY A 356 6.69 2.08 -10.57
N ASP A 357 7.00 0.99 -11.27
CA ASP A 357 6.03 0.17 -11.99
C ASP A 357 6.05 -1.31 -11.56
N ARG A 358 6.70 -1.62 -10.43
CA ARG A 358 6.92 -3.02 -10.01
C ARG A 358 7.06 -3.20 -8.51
N ILE A 359 6.82 -4.41 -8.05
CA ILE A 359 7.19 -4.91 -6.73
C ILE A 359 8.40 -5.80 -6.90
N ALA A 360 9.40 -5.68 -6.02
CA ALA A 360 10.49 -6.64 -5.95
C ALA A 360 10.17 -7.74 -4.92
N TYR A 361 10.65 -8.96 -5.17
CA TYR A 361 10.63 -10.03 -4.19
C TYR A 361 11.89 -10.87 -4.27
N ARG A 362 12.26 -11.48 -3.14
CA ARG A 362 13.36 -12.44 -3.05
C ARG A 362 13.06 -13.51 -2.02
N THR A 363 13.72 -14.67 -2.13
CA THR A 363 13.64 -15.69 -1.05
C THR A 363 14.16 -15.10 0.25
N HIS A 364 13.37 -15.21 1.30
CA HIS A 364 13.72 -14.81 2.64
C HIS A 364 14.09 -16.04 3.46
N LYS A 365 15.39 -16.29 3.65
CA LYS A 365 15.85 -17.32 4.56
C LYS A 365 15.65 -16.78 5.97
N GLN A 366 14.74 -17.38 6.71
CA GLN A 366 14.71 -17.14 8.16
C GLN A 366 16.11 -17.43 8.72
N ILE A 367 16.71 -16.45 9.37
CA ILE A 367 17.88 -16.68 10.22
C ILE A 367 17.33 -17.50 11.38
N GLY A 368 17.53 -18.83 11.34
CA GLY A 368 17.08 -19.73 12.38
C GLY A 368 17.70 -19.31 13.71
N ASN A 369 16.89 -19.23 14.74
CA ASN A 369 17.32 -19.13 16.12
C ASN A 369 18.17 -20.33 16.52
#